data_2726d87e3d42613dd0e8eabd8c706fae
#
_entry.id   2726d87e3d42613dd0e8eabd8c706fae
#
_cell.length_a   1.000
_cell.length_b   1.000
_cell.length_c   1.000
_cell.angle_alpha   90.00
_cell.angle_beta   90.00
_cell.angle_gamma   90.00
#
_symmetry.space_group_name_H-M   'P 1'
#
loop_
_entity.id
_entity.type
_entity.pdbx_description
1 polymer ?
#
loop_
_entity_poly.entity_id
_entity_poly.type
_entity_poly.pdbx_seq_one_letter_code
_entity_poly.pdbx_strand_id
1 'polypeptide(L)'
;MKKILLPLLCTLPVLAGFKNTTQVVPLKFGQQSATVVFETTGEEIDDAEPHCDCTKVSIKGHRLTAVVDTHTFDRDVEKTISAETADGEEVTLRMQFRVPQAIILSARSLVWKRGSAPAPQVLRITLPKGSPITHITDAALSGDAFDYTPKVVKKGREYTVTCTPRSTAKATLNRLVLTTNSTDPRYQRQIIYLQVKK
;
A
#
# COMPACT_ATOMS: atom_id res chain seq x y z
N MET A 1 -32.06 31.51 59.19
CA MET A 1 -32.24 30.40 58.26
C MET A 1 -31.16 30.48 57.18
N LYS A 2 -30.09 29.68 57.28
CA LYS A 2 -28.99 29.62 56.26
C LYS A 2 -29.36 28.63 55.20
N LYS A 3 -29.56 29.06 53.96
CA LYS A 3 -29.74 28.19 52.79
C LYS A 3 -28.37 27.64 52.39
N ILE A 4 -28.19 26.32 52.54
CA ILE A 4 -27.03 25.60 52.03
C ILE A 4 -27.30 25.32 50.55
N LEU A 5 -26.54 26.00 49.66
CA LEU A 5 -26.51 25.71 48.24
C LEU A 5 -25.61 24.45 48.05
N LEU A 6 -26.22 23.33 47.70
CA LEU A 6 -25.47 22.12 47.26
C LEU A 6 -24.94 22.38 45.86
N PRO A 7 -23.62 22.22 45.56
CA PRO A 7 -23.12 22.31 44.23
C PRO A 7 -23.56 21.06 43.43
N LEU A 8 -24.30 21.29 42.35
CA LEU A 8 -24.65 20.26 41.36
C LEU A 8 -23.35 19.87 40.63
N LEU A 9 -22.73 18.75 41.02
CA LEU A 9 -21.65 18.16 40.27
C LEU A 9 -22.22 17.67 38.94
N CYS A 10 -21.99 18.43 37.87
CA CYS A 10 -22.25 18.03 36.51
C CYS A 10 -21.15 17.00 36.12
N THR A 11 -21.38 15.71 36.35
CA THR A 11 -20.55 14.66 35.78
C THR A 11 -20.76 14.66 34.27
N LEU A 12 -19.80 15.19 33.54
CA LEU A 12 -19.76 15.03 32.08
C LEU A 12 -19.70 13.52 31.81
N PRO A 13 -20.58 12.98 30.95
CA PRO A 13 -20.47 11.58 30.54
C PRO A 13 -19.10 11.42 29.87
N VAL A 14 -18.28 10.53 30.40
CA VAL A 14 -17.12 10.02 29.67
C VAL A 14 -17.73 9.31 28.47
N LEU A 15 -17.48 9.82 27.26
CA LEU A 15 -17.84 9.15 26.03
C LEU A 15 -17.15 7.77 26.05
N ALA A 16 -17.92 6.75 26.38
CA ALA A 16 -17.52 5.36 26.23
C ALA A 16 -17.33 5.10 24.75
N GLY A 17 -16.28 4.41 24.37
CA GLY A 17 -16.02 4.09 22.97
C GLY A 17 -14.57 3.69 22.72
N PHE A 18 -14.24 3.40 21.47
CA PHE A 18 -12.88 3.05 21.10
C PHE A 18 -11.94 4.25 21.23
N LYS A 19 -10.78 4.06 21.86
CA LYS A 19 -9.73 5.10 22.00
C LYS A 19 -9.28 5.65 20.64
N ASN A 20 -9.16 4.75 19.65
CA ASN A 20 -8.82 5.07 18.28
C ASN A 20 -9.56 4.11 17.35
N THR A 21 -10.28 4.63 16.38
CA THR A 21 -10.98 3.84 15.36
C THR A 21 -10.14 3.61 14.10
N THR A 22 -8.99 4.29 13.99
CA THR A 22 -8.07 4.15 12.85
C THR A 22 -6.64 4.00 13.33
N GLN A 23 -5.94 2.99 12.82
CA GLN A 23 -4.53 2.78 13.08
C GLN A 23 -3.73 2.68 11.79
N VAL A 24 -2.60 3.41 11.72
CA VAL A 24 -1.62 3.32 10.62
C VAL A 24 -0.53 2.35 11.01
N VAL A 25 -0.36 1.30 10.21
CA VAL A 25 0.55 0.18 10.47
C VAL A 25 1.66 0.15 9.42
N PRO A 26 2.85 0.67 9.72
CA PRO A 26 3.99 0.56 8.80
C PRO A 26 4.50 -0.87 8.76
N LEU A 27 4.52 -1.48 7.57
CA LEU A 27 5.07 -2.82 7.37
C LEU A 27 6.57 -2.75 7.06
N LYS A 28 7.26 -3.86 7.34
CA LYS A 28 8.64 -4.09 6.90
C LYS A 28 8.65 -4.92 5.61
N PHE A 29 9.76 -4.85 4.86
CA PHE A 29 9.94 -5.74 3.72
C PHE A 29 9.85 -7.21 4.14
N GLY A 30 9.06 -7.99 3.40
CA GLY A 30 8.88 -9.42 3.65
C GLY A 30 8.03 -9.76 4.88
N GLN A 31 7.42 -8.80 5.55
CA GLN A 31 6.53 -9.06 6.68
C GLN A 31 5.30 -9.83 6.22
N GLN A 32 5.08 -11.00 6.84
CA GLN A 32 4.02 -11.94 6.47
C GLN A 32 2.72 -11.70 7.25
N SER A 33 2.81 -11.09 8.43
CA SER A 33 1.64 -10.77 9.26
C SER A 33 1.87 -9.51 10.09
N ALA A 34 0.77 -8.86 10.49
CA ALA A 34 0.79 -7.73 11.41
C ALA A 34 -0.27 -7.92 12.49
N THR A 35 0.05 -7.52 13.71
CA THR A 35 -0.90 -7.49 14.82
C THR A 35 -1.28 -6.05 15.11
N VAL A 36 -2.58 -5.79 15.18
CA VAL A 36 -3.16 -4.48 15.48
C VAL A 36 -4.07 -4.64 16.70
N VAL A 37 -4.02 -3.70 17.63
CA VAL A 37 -4.80 -3.75 18.86
C VAL A 37 -5.67 -2.52 18.96
N PHE A 38 -6.97 -2.71 19.17
CA PHE A 38 -7.91 -1.64 19.49
C PHE A 38 -8.38 -1.81 20.94
N GLU A 39 -8.62 -0.72 21.62
CA GLU A 39 -9.07 -0.71 23.02
C GLU A 39 -10.23 0.26 23.18
N THR A 40 -11.19 -0.14 24.04
CA THR A 40 -12.29 0.73 24.48
C THR A 40 -11.95 1.45 25.79
N THR A 41 -12.67 2.54 26.05
CA THR A 41 -12.72 3.22 27.35
C THR A 41 -14.16 3.16 27.85
N GLY A 42 -14.44 2.38 28.86
CA GLY A 42 -15.80 2.24 29.41
C GLY A 42 -16.34 0.84 29.17
N GLU A 43 -17.09 0.61 28.10
CA GLU A 43 -17.73 -0.68 27.84
C GLU A 43 -16.79 -1.74 27.27
N GLU A 44 -17.06 -3.01 27.55
CA GLU A 44 -16.37 -4.14 26.94
C GLU A 44 -16.78 -4.30 25.49
N ILE A 45 -15.94 -4.98 24.70
CA ILE A 45 -16.23 -5.33 23.31
C ILE A 45 -17.01 -6.65 23.32
N ASP A 46 -18.21 -6.66 22.77
CA ASP A 46 -19.08 -7.81 22.72
C ASP A 46 -18.82 -8.67 21.49
N ASP A 47 -18.76 -8.05 20.31
CA ASP A 47 -18.52 -8.75 19.03
C ASP A 47 -17.58 -7.98 18.10
N ALA A 48 -16.96 -8.70 17.16
CA ALA A 48 -16.15 -8.11 16.10
C ALA A 48 -16.06 -9.00 14.87
N GLU A 49 -16.46 -8.46 13.71
CA GLU A 49 -16.46 -9.14 12.43
C GLU A 49 -15.44 -8.49 11.46
N PRO A 50 -14.40 -9.22 11.02
CA PRO A 50 -13.46 -8.73 10.02
C PRO A 50 -14.06 -8.83 8.61
N HIS A 51 -13.84 -7.79 7.78
CA HIS A 51 -14.38 -7.74 6.41
C HIS A 51 -13.47 -8.44 5.37
N CYS A 52 -12.54 -9.30 5.80
CA CYS A 52 -11.76 -10.15 4.89
C CYS A 52 -11.25 -11.41 5.61
N ASP A 53 -11.12 -12.50 4.89
CA ASP A 53 -10.55 -13.76 5.38
C ASP A 53 -9.07 -13.64 5.77
N CYS A 54 -8.42 -12.54 5.34
CA CYS A 54 -7.03 -12.22 5.67
C CYS A 54 -6.84 -11.74 7.13
N THR A 55 -7.91 -11.53 7.89
CA THR A 55 -7.87 -10.98 9.25
C THR A 55 -8.53 -11.97 10.21
N LYS A 56 -7.83 -12.27 11.31
CA LYS A 56 -8.37 -13.00 12.45
C LYS A 56 -8.47 -12.07 13.63
N VAL A 57 -9.60 -12.10 14.33
CA VAL A 57 -9.85 -11.26 15.51
C VAL A 57 -9.97 -12.11 16.77
N SER A 58 -9.59 -11.54 17.90
CA SER A 58 -9.85 -12.07 19.22
C SER A 58 -10.16 -10.96 20.20
N ILE A 59 -11.17 -11.15 21.04
CA ILE A 59 -11.64 -10.18 22.02
C ILE A 59 -11.28 -10.67 23.42
N LYS A 60 -10.87 -9.74 24.29
CA LYS A 60 -10.66 -9.97 25.71
C LYS A 60 -11.04 -8.70 26.47
N GLY A 61 -12.27 -8.65 26.98
CA GLY A 61 -12.84 -7.50 27.67
C GLY A 61 -12.79 -6.24 26.80
N HIS A 62 -12.04 -5.24 27.20
CA HIS A 62 -11.89 -3.96 26.50
C HIS A 62 -10.88 -3.99 25.34
N ARG A 63 -10.37 -5.14 24.96
CA ARG A 63 -9.28 -5.26 23.99
C ARG A 63 -9.62 -6.18 22.85
N LEU A 64 -9.58 -5.65 21.61
CA LEU A 64 -9.65 -6.39 20.37
C LEU A 64 -8.24 -6.51 19.77
N THR A 65 -7.82 -7.72 19.47
CA THR A 65 -6.56 -7.99 18.77
C THR A 65 -6.87 -8.55 17.39
N ALA A 66 -6.41 -7.87 16.36
CA ALA A 66 -6.51 -8.29 14.97
C ALA A 66 -5.14 -8.79 14.48
N VAL A 67 -5.08 -9.99 13.94
CA VAL A 67 -3.91 -10.55 13.25
C VAL A 67 -4.22 -10.61 11.78
N VAL A 68 -3.50 -9.81 10.99
CA VAL A 68 -3.73 -9.65 9.55
C VAL A 68 -2.62 -10.34 8.77
N ASP A 69 -2.99 -11.20 7.83
CA ASP A 69 -2.06 -11.77 6.85
C ASP A 69 -1.71 -10.70 5.81
N THR A 70 -0.43 -10.35 5.71
CA THR A 70 0.07 -9.29 4.85
C THR A 70 0.92 -9.79 3.68
N HIS A 71 1.03 -11.11 3.49
CA HIS A 71 1.94 -11.72 2.50
C HIS A 71 1.64 -11.30 1.05
N THR A 72 0.39 -10.95 0.73
CA THR A 72 -0.03 -10.51 -0.61
C THR A 72 -0.02 -8.99 -0.80
N PHE A 73 0.28 -8.20 0.23
CA PHE A 73 0.23 -6.74 0.12
C PHE A 73 1.41 -6.21 -0.70
N ASP A 74 1.12 -5.67 -1.88
CA ASP A 74 2.09 -5.07 -2.82
C ASP A 74 2.02 -3.53 -2.85
N ARG A 75 1.05 -2.94 -2.17
CA ARG A 75 0.77 -1.50 -2.04
C ARG A 75 0.09 -1.20 -0.72
N ASP A 76 -0.06 0.07 -0.39
CA ASP A 76 -0.87 0.51 0.75
C ASP A 76 -2.28 -0.08 0.66
N VAL A 77 -2.75 -0.65 1.77
CA VAL A 77 -4.04 -1.34 1.87
C VAL A 77 -4.77 -0.88 3.13
N GLU A 78 -6.07 -0.67 3.03
CA GLU A 78 -6.95 -0.50 4.17
C GLU A 78 -7.75 -1.79 4.41
N LYS A 79 -7.86 -2.20 5.68
CA LYS A 79 -8.72 -3.28 6.15
C LYS A 79 -9.62 -2.76 7.27
N THR A 80 -10.83 -3.30 7.34
CA THR A 80 -11.83 -2.87 8.31
C THR A 80 -12.37 -4.05 9.12
N ILE A 81 -12.83 -3.73 10.32
CA ILE A 81 -13.52 -4.62 11.25
C ILE A 81 -14.76 -3.87 11.72
N SER A 82 -15.95 -4.45 11.65
CA SER A 82 -17.10 -3.99 12.42
C SER A 82 -16.96 -4.52 13.84
N ALA A 83 -17.11 -3.67 14.82
CA ALA A 83 -17.07 -4.04 16.23
C ALA A 83 -18.28 -3.46 16.97
N GLU A 84 -18.80 -4.21 17.93
CA GLU A 84 -19.90 -3.82 18.79
C GLU A 84 -19.45 -3.83 20.25
N THR A 85 -19.85 -2.82 21.01
CA THR A 85 -19.63 -2.75 22.46
C THR A 85 -20.84 -3.29 23.22
N ALA A 86 -20.68 -3.65 24.48
CA ALA A 86 -21.72 -4.28 25.31
C ALA A 86 -22.98 -3.41 25.50
N ASP A 87 -22.90 -2.10 25.27
CA ASP A 87 -24.03 -1.18 25.25
C ASP A 87 -24.70 -1.05 23.87
N GLY A 88 -24.22 -1.79 22.86
CA GLY A 88 -24.79 -1.84 21.50
C GLY A 88 -24.26 -0.73 20.57
N GLU A 89 -23.15 -0.06 20.89
CA GLU A 89 -22.51 0.88 19.95
C GLU A 89 -21.77 0.12 18.86
N GLU A 90 -22.16 0.32 17.61
CA GLU A 90 -21.46 -0.22 16.43
C GLU A 90 -20.40 0.76 15.89
N VAL A 91 -19.17 0.26 15.71
CA VAL A 91 -18.05 1.07 15.23
C VAL A 91 -17.28 0.34 14.14
N THR A 92 -16.93 1.05 13.06
CA THR A 92 -15.99 0.55 12.04
C THR A 92 -14.56 0.91 12.42
N LEU A 93 -13.75 -0.10 12.74
CA LEU A 93 -12.33 0.03 13.00
C LEU A 93 -11.54 -0.11 11.70
N ARG A 94 -10.54 0.75 11.48
CA ARG A 94 -9.75 0.84 10.25
C ARG A 94 -8.28 0.59 10.51
N MET A 95 -7.67 -0.28 9.71
CA MET A 95 -6.24 -0.57 9.72
C MET A 95 -5.63 -0.16 8.38
N GLN A 96 -4.81 0.88 8.38
CA GLN A 96 -4.14 1.39 7.18
C GLN A 96 -2.70 0.88 7.13
N PHE A 97 -2.46 -0.15 6.33
CA PHE A 97 -1.14 -0.74 6.14
C PHE A 97 -0.33 0.09 5.16
N ARG A 98 0.87 0.53 5.57
CA ARG A 98 1.84 1.22 4.71
C ARG A 98 2.88 0.21 4.26
N VAL A 99 2.84 -0.14 2.98
CA VAL A 99 3.72 -1.16 2.39
C VAL A 99 4.96 -0.49 1.81
N PRO A 100 6.18 -0.89 2.25
CA PRO A 100 7.40 -0.29 1.73
C PRO A 100 7.59 -0.65 0.26
N GLN A 101 7.88 0.35 -0.57
CA GLN A 101 8.16 0.13 -1.99
C GLN A 101 9.60 -0.35 -2.18
N ALA A 102 9.76 -1.58 -2.67
CA ALA A 102 11.08 -2.15 -2.95
C ALA A 102 11.74 -1.53 -4.18
N ILE A 103 10.94 -0.99 -5.10
CA ILE A 103 11.36 -0.33 -6.33
C ILE A 103 10.44 0.85 -6.62
N ILE A 104 11.03 2.00 -6.94
CA ILE A 104 10.31 3.21 -7.32
C ILE A 104 10.53 3.44 -8.81
N LEU A 105 9.43 3.48 -9.56
CA LEU A 105 9.41 3.79 -10.99
C LEU A 105 8.87 5.20 -11.18
N SER A 106 9.53 6.02 -12.01
CA SER A 106 9.04 7.38 -12.34
C SER A 106 7.70 7.37 -13.07
N ALA A 107 7.36 6.26 -13.73
CA ALA A 107 6.07 6.02 -14.36
C ALA A 107 5.83 4.52 -14.54
N ARG A 108 4.56 4.09 -14.53
CA ARG A 108 4.16 2.72 -14.90
C ARG A 108 3.68 2.62 -16.35
N SER A 109 3.62 3.75 -17.05
CA SER A 109 3.28 3.82 -18.47
C SER A 109 4.00 5.00 -19.11
N LEU A 110 4.64 4.77 -20.26
CA LEU A 110 5.15 5.81 -21.14
C LEU A 110 4.22 5.92 -22.34
N VAL A 111 3.77 7.14 -22.64
CA VAL A 111 2.70 7.36 -23.61
C VAL A 111 3.16 8.37 -24.67
N TRP A 112 2.97 8.00 -25.94
CA TRP A 112 3.17 8.87 -27.09
C TRP A 112 1.82 9.13 -27.77
N LYS A 113 1.63 10.35 -28.25
CA LYS A 113 0.45 10.70 -29.03
C LYS A 113 0.59 10.13 -30.46
N ARG A 114 -0.45 9.49 -30.96
CA ARG A 114 -0.49 8.99 -32.34
C ARG A 114 -0.24 10.12 -33.33
N GLY A 115 0.65 9.88 -34.31
CA GLY A 115 1.04 10.86 -35.33
C GLY A 115 2.03 11.93 -34.85
N SER A 116 2.47 11.93 -33.59
CA SER A 116 3.54 12.81 -33.13
C SER A 116 4.92 12.32 -33.59
N ALA A 117 5.96 13.15 -33.43
CA ALA A 117 7.33 12.69 -33.61
C ALA A 117 7.67 11.59 -32.58
N PRO A 118 8.43 10.54 -32.98
CA PRO A 118 8.85 9.45 -32.08
C PRO A 118 9.98 9.91 -31.15
N ALA A 119 9.66 10.79 -30.18
CA ALA A 119 10.64 11.32 -29.23
C ALA A 119 10.97 10.29 -28.14
N PRO A 120 12.24 10.19 -27.67
CA PRO A 120 12.61 9.32 -26.58
C PRO A 120 11.99 9.79 -25.25
N GLN A 121 11.54 8.84 -24.42
CA GLN A 121 11.16 9.07 -23.04
C GLN A 121 12.02 8.22 -22.09
N VAL A 122 12.32 8.76 -20.91
CA VAL A 122 13.20 8.12 -19.95
C VAL A 122 12.42 7.64 -18.74
N LEU A 123 12.39 6.34 -18.54
CA LEU A 123 11.96 5.72 -17.28
C LEU A 123 13.11 5.78 -16.29
N ARG A 124 12.88 6.36 -15.11
CA ARG A 124 13.81 6.33 -13.98
C ARG A 124 13.39 5.27 -12.99
N ILE A 125 14.37 4.52 -12.48
CA ILE A 125 14.19 3.42 -11.56
C ILE A 125 15.08 3.68 -10.36
N THR A 126 14.51 3.71 -9.17
CA THR A 126 15.24 3.89 -7.91
C THR A 126 14.99 2.70 -7.00
N LEU A 127 16.05 2.14 -6.44
CA LEU A 127 16.00 1.14 -5.38
C LEU A 127 16.21 1.87 -4.03
N PRO A 128 15.19 1.95 -3.17
CA PRO A 128 15.30 2.62 -1.87
C PRO A 128 16.36 1.97 -0.96
N LYS A 129 16.84 2.72 0.02
CA LYS A 129 17.73 2.16 1.07
C LYS A 129 16.97 1.09 1.84
N GLY A 130 17.59 -0.08 2.05
CA GLY A 130 16.95 -1.23 2.72
C GLY A 130 16.04 -2.06 1.82
N SER A 131 15.91 -1.72 0.51
CA SER A 131 15.21 -2.58 -0.45
C SER A 131 15.81 -3.99 -0.48
N PRO A 132 14.98 -5.05 -0.56
CA PRO A 132 15.45 -6.40 -0.80
C PRO A 132 16.00 -6.59 -2.23
N ILE A 133 15.73 -5.63 -3.14
CA ILE A 133 16.29 -5.61 -4.49
C ILE A 133 17.64 -4.87 -4.45
N THR A 134 18.69 -5.52 -4.91
CA THR A 134 20.02 -4.91 -5.00
C THR A 134 20.43 -4.54 -6.42
N HIS A 135 19.79 -5.13 -7.44
CA HIS A 135 20.02 -4.79 -8.84
C HIS A 135 18.89 -5.27 -9.76
N ILE A 136 18.80 -4.65 -10.93
CA ILE A 136 17.99 -5.10 -12.05
C ILE A 136 18.85 -6.10 -12.83
N THR A 137 18.33 -7.30 -13.05
CA THR A 137 19.07 -8.38 -13.73
C THR A 137 18.84 -8.37 -15.23
N ASP A 138 17.64 -7.92 -15.65
CA ASP A 138 17.26 -7.90 -17.06
C ASP A 138 16.20 -6.84 -17.35
N ALA A 139 16.13 -6.43 -18.64
CA ALA A 139 15.07 -5.58 -19.16
C ALA A 139 14.72 -6.10 -20.56
N ALA A 140 13.47 -6.51 -20.78
CA ALA A 140 13.00 -7.10 -22.03
C ALA A 140 11.68 -6.47 -22.52
N LEU A 141 11.54 -6.33 -23.85
CA LEU A 141 10.30 -5.89 -24.50
C LEU A 141 9.46 -7.08 -24.96
N SER A 142 8.12 -6.95 -24.85
CA SER A 142 7.17 -7.96 -25.36
C SER A 142 6.90 -7.87 -26.88
N GLY A 143 7.61 -7.03 -27.61
CA GLY A 143 7.43 -6.84 -29.07
C GLY A 143 8.46 -5.86 -29.61
N ASP A 144 8.40 -5.57 -30.90
CA ASP A 144 9.40 -4.84 -31.68
C ASP A 144 9.03 -3.39 -32.02
N ALA A 145 7.89 -2.88 -31.55
CA ALA A 145 7.42 -1.54 -31.92
C ALA A 145 8.17 -0.40 -31.23
N PHE A 146 9.03 -0.71 -30.27
CA PHE A 146 9.84 0.25 -29.52
C PHE A 146 11.30 -0.19 -29.49
N ASP A 147 12.20 0.76 -29.48
CA ASP A 147 13.59 0.57 -29.08
C ASP A 147 13.74 0.95 -27.60
N TYR A 148 14.65 0.28 -26.90
CA TYR A 148 14.96 0.60 -25.51
C TYR A 148 16.45 0.47 -25.23
N THR A 149 16.96 1.34 -24.34
CA THR A 149 18.36 1.34 -23.93
C THR A 149 18.44 1.47 -22.41
N PRO A 150 18.79 0.37 -21.69
CA PRO A 150 19.01 0.43 -20.25
C PRO A 150 20.37 1.05 -19.93
N LYS A 151 20.44 1.80 -18.82
CA LYS A 151 21.67 2.40 -18.29
C LYS A 151 21.70 2.32 -16.77
N VAL A 152 22.83 1.88 -16.23
CA VAL A 152 23.13 1.97 -14.78
C VAL A 152 23.63 3.39 -14.50
N VAL A 153 22.90 4.16 -13.72
CA VAL A 153 23.30 5.52 -13.28
C VAL A 153 24.13 5.43 -12.00
N LYS A 154 23.62 4.64 -11.02
CA LYS A 154 24.33 4.35 -9.77
C LYS A 154 24.10 2.89 -9.41
N LYS A 155 25.19 2.11 -9.42
CA LYS A 155 25.13 0.66 -9.18
C LYS A 155 24.36 0.36 -7.88
N GLY A 156 23.38 -0.57 -7.98
CA GLY A 156 22.56 -0.99 -6.86
C GLY A 156 21.54 0.05 -6.37
N ARG A 157 21.36 1.19 -7.06
CA ARG A 157 20.50 2.28 -6.60
C ARG A 157 19.66 2.94 -7.66
N GLU A 158 20.26 3.31 -8.79
CA GLU A 158 19.61 4.13 -9.80
C GLU A 158 19.89 3.59 -11.19
N TYR A 159 18.83 3.43 -11.95
CA TYR A 159 18.85 2.97 -13.33
C TYR A 159 17.95 3.84 -14.17
N THR A 160 18.22 3.90 -15.47
CA THR A 160 17.30 4.49 -16.45
C THR A 160 17.08 3.53 -17.60
N VAL A 161 15.90 3.58 -18.21
CA VAL A 161 15.64 2.96 -19.49
C VAL A 161 15.07 4.04 -20.42
N THR A 162 15.79 4.34 -21.47
CA THR A 162 15.30 5.22 -22.54
C THR A 162 14.49 4.38 -23.51
N CYS A 163 13.24 4.75 -23.76
CA CYS A 163 12.34 4.07 -24.68
C CYS A 163 11.94 5.01 -25.81
N THR A 164 11.94 4.53 -27.06
CA THR A 164 11.58 5.31 -28.24
C THR A 164 10.68 4.46 -29.13
N PRO A 165 9.49 4.91 -29.53
CA PRO A 165 8.67 4.18 -30.51
C PRO A 165 9.33 4.24 -31.88
N ARG A 166 9.37 3.13 -32.60
CA ARG A 166 9.85 3.11 -34.01
C ARG A 166 8.91 3.85 -34.93
N SER A 167 7.62 3.89 -34.56
CA SER A 167 6.60 4.67 -35.28
C SER A 167 5.47 5.05 -34.31
N THR A 168 4.90 6.23 -34.55
CA THR A 168 3.68 6.70 -33.85
C THR A 168 2.45 6.70 -34.76
N ALA A 169 2.56 6.25 -36.01
CA ALA A 169 1.49 6.30 -37.01
C ALA A 169 0.26 5.46 -36.59
N LYS A 170 0.48 4.35 -35.89
CA LYS A 170 -0.58 3.42 -35.44
C LYS A 170 -0.59 3.29 -33.93
N ALA A 171 -1.78 3.08 -33.36
CA ALA A 171 -1.90 2.73 -31.93
C ALA A 171 -1.17 1.41 -31.66
N THR A 172 -0.39 1.38 -30.59
CA THR A 172 0.46 0.24 -30.23
C THR A 172 0.58 0.13 -28.72
N LEU A 173 0.66 -1.07 -28.21
CA LEU A 173 0.90 -1.38 -26.80
C LEU A 173 1.95 -2.48 -26.68
N ASN A 174 3.08 -2.16 -26.05
CA ASN A 174 4.08 -3.13 -25.64
C ASN A 174 4.30 -3.07 -24.13
N ARG A 175 4.93 -4.09 -23.59
CA ARG A 175 5.34 -4.16 -22.18
C ARG A 175 6.86 -4.22 -22.10
N LEU A 176 7.43 -3.31 -21.31
CA LEU A 176 8.81 -3.42 -20.84
C LEU A 176 8.76 -4.16 -19.50
N VAL A 177 9.40 -5.32 -19.44
CA VAL A 177 9.50 -6.13 -18.23
C VAL A 177 10.89 -5.96 -17.66
N LEU A 178 10.97 -5.43 -16.43
CA LEU A 178 12.20 -5.39 -15.67
C LEU A 178 12.24 -6.60 -14.73
N THR A 179 13.30 -7.38 -14.78
CA THR A 179 13.56 -8.49 -13.87
C THR A 179 14.55 -8.05 -12.81
N THR A 180 14.30 -8.40 -11.56
CA THR A 180 15.15 -8.06 -10.42
C THR A 180 15.79 -9.31 -9.82
N ASN A 181 16.76 -9.15 -8.94
CA ASN A 181 17.35 -10.25 -8.17
C ASN A 181 16.53 -10.68 -6.94
N SER A 182 15.31 -10.18 -6.75
CA SER A 182 14.48 -10.55 -5.60
C SER A 182 14.03 -12.01 -5.69
N THR A 183 14.03 -12.70 -4.56
CA THR A 183 13.41 -14.02 -4.40
C THR A 183 11.91 -13.93 -4.08
N ASP A 184 11.44 -12.76 -3.64
CA ASP A 184 10.01 -12.52 -3.39
C ASP A 184 9.28 -12.29 -4.72
N PRO A 185 8.26 -13.10 -5.06
CA PRO A 185 7.52 -13.00 -6.34
C PRO A 185 6.92 -11.62 -6.60
N ARG A 186 6.54 -10.89 -5.53
CA ARG A 186 5.99 -9.53 -5.62
C ARG A 186 6.94 -8.53 -6.27
N TYR A 187 8.25 -8.77 -6.15
CA TYR A 187 9.29 -7.84 -6.61
C TYR A 187 10.12 -8.37 -7.77
N GLN A 188 9.98 -9.66 -8.14
CA GLN A 188 10.78 -10.28 -9.20
C GLN A 188 10.62 -9.59 -10.54
N ARG A 189 9.38 -9.17 -10.89
CA ARG A 189 9.07 -8.58 -12.19
C ARG A 189 8.30 -7.27 -12.01
N GLN A 190 8.72 -6.25 -12.75
CA GLN A 190 8.01 -4.97 -12.85
C GLN A 190 7.62 -4.74 -14.29
N ILE A 191 6.34 -4.43 -14.52
CA ILE A 191 5.79 -4.24 -15.87
C ILE A 191 5.55 -2.75 -16.08
N ILE A 192 6.08 -2.22 -17.16
CA ILE A 192 5.86 -0.84 -17.62
C ILE A 192 5.20 -0.92 -19.01
N TYR A 193 4.12 -0.19 -19.19
CA TYR A 193 3.41 -0.15 -20.46
C TYR A 193 3.97 0.96 -21.36
N LEU A 194 4.32 0.61 -22.61
CA LEU A 194 4.73 1.54 -23.66
C LEU A 194 3.59 1.65 -24.65
N GLN A 195 3.01 2.85 -24.78
CA GLN A 195 1.76 3.04 -25.52
C GLN A 195 1.85 4.18 -26.53
N VAL A 196 1.43 3.90 -27.76
CA VAL A 196 1.05 4.93 -28.73
C VAL A 196 -0.47 4.97 -28.76
N LYS A 197 -1.10 6.08 -28.35
CA LYS A 197 -2.55 6.23 -28.31
C LYS A 197 -3.01 7.61 -28.78
N LYS A 198 -4.35 7.80 -28.94
CA LYS A 198 -4.96 9.08 -29.35
C LYS A 198 -4.55 10.22 -28.44
#